data_8f716d0e490b7d4f16838eacc34335b2
#
_entry.id   8f716d0e490b7d4f16838eacc34335b2
#
_cell.length_a   1.000
_cell.length_b   1.000
_cell.length_c   1.000
_cell.angle_alpha   90.00
_cell.angle_beta   90.00
_cell.angle_gamma   90.00
#
_symmetry.space_group_name_H-M   'P 1'
#
loop_
_entity.id
_entity.type
_entity.pdbx_description
1 polymer ?
#
loop_
_entity_poly.entity_id
_entity_poly.type
_entity_poly.pdbx_seq_one_letter_code
_entity_poly.pdbx_strand_id
1 'polypeptide(L)'
;EINDVLKNCDLDKTLFIFASKSFTTREVLMNLAYIKSKYTSKRHIRDAMKSNFFAITANADNAKKEGFTASKIILFSKNIPGRFSLTSVISLPILFEVGAKNFLNFFKGIRQMDHHVRSSSYENNIPLILALISIWNINFLDKKVLSICPYNFRLRNIIDHLQQQEMESNGKSFDKEGKRVYFSTSPIVFGQRGSECQHSFFQMIHQGDAELSIDFIGVVNNNN
;
A
#
# COMPACT_ATOMS: atom_id res chain seq x y z
N GLU A 1 8.25 -17.35 7.11
CA GLU A 1 7.56 -16.13 7.58
C GLU A 1 6.21 -16.47 8.25
N ILE A 2 5.15 -16.95 7.53
CA ILE A 2 3.85 -17.26 8.14
C ILE A 2 3.96 -18.29 9.27
N ASN A 3 4.83 -19.30 9.11
CA ASN A 3 5.05 -20.32 10.15
C ASN A 3 5.62 -19.71 11.44
N ASP A 4 6.45 -18.69 11.35
CA ASP A 4 7.06 -18.06 12.53
C ASP A 4 6.04 -17.19 13.27
N VAL A 5 5.15 -16.54 12.55
CA VAL A 5 4.01 -15.84 13.16
C VAL A 5 3.08 -16.82 13.88
N LEU A 6 2.72 -17.93 13.24
CA LEU A 6 1.78 -18.90 13.79
C LEU A 6 2.29 -19.66 15.03
N LYS A 7 3.62 -19.77 15.22
CA LYS A 7 4.20 -20.37 16.45
C LYS A 7 3.73 -19.70 17.74
N ASN A 8 3.43 -18.40 17.65
CA ASN A 8 3.03 -17.58 18.80
C ASN A 8 1.52 -17.31 18.83
N CYS A 9 0.72 -17.97 17.98
CA CYS A 9 -0.71 -17.77 17.87
C CYS A 9 -1.48 -18.99 18.41
N ASP A 10 -2.46 -18.75 19.27
CA ASP A 10 -3.53 -19.70 19.55
C ASP A 10 -4.52 -19.63 18.38
N LEU A 11 -4.56 -20.65 17.52
CA LEU A 11 -5.36 -20.64 16.29
C LEU A 11 -6.85 -20.43 16.57
N ASP A 12 -7.35 -20.93 17.69
CA ASP A 12 -8.78 -20.83 18.04
C ASP A 12 -9.17 -19.45 18.59
N LYS A 13 -8.18 -18.66 19.03
CA LYS A 13 -8.35 -17.29 19.51
C LYS A 13 -7.84 -16.24 18.53
N THR A 14 -7.31 -16.67 17.41
CA THR A 14 -6.75 -15.77 16.38
C THR A 14 -7.78 -15.49 15.32
N LEU A 15 -7.98 -14.20 15.00
CA LEU A 15 -8.76 -13.73 13.88
C LEU A 15 -7.90 -13.72 12.62
N PHE A 16 -8.27 -14.47 11.60
CA PHE A 16 -7.61 -14.51 10.30
C PHE A 16 -8.38 -13.70 9.27
N ILE A 17 -7.75 -12.67 8.72
CA ILE A 17 -8.32 -11.82 7.68
C ILE A 17 -7.55 -12.05 6.38
N PHE A 18 -8.24 -12.58 5.36
CA PHE A 18 -7.69 -12.82 4.03
C PHE A 18 -8.18 -11.72 3.09
N ALA A 19 -7.28 -10.81 2.71
CA ALA A 19 -7.61 -9.68 1.86
C ALA A 19 -7.04 -9.88 0.45
N SER A 20 -7.93 -9.96 -0.54
CA SER A 20 -7.56 -10.04 -1.95
C SER A 20 -8.69 -9.54 -2.82
N LYS A 21 -8.41 -8.61 -3.75
CA LYS A 21 -9.42 -8.04 -4.63
C LYS A 21 -10.17 -9.09 -5.44
N SER A 22 -9.46 -9.98 -6.10
CA SER A 22 -10.03 -11.04 -6.93
C SER A 22 -10.33 -12.33 -6.16
N PHE A 23 -9.72 -12.52 -5.00
CA PHE A 23 -9.66 -13.77 -4.25
C PHE A 23 -9.11 -14.94 -5.10
N THR A 24 -8.15 -14.62 -5.98
CA THR A 24 -7.38 -15.57 -6.81
C THR A 24 -5.87 -15.38 -6.65
N THR A 25 -5.45 -14.45 -5.80
CA THR A 25 -4.04 -14.17 -5.53
C THR A 25 -3.39 -15.39 -4.93
N ARG A 26 -2.38 -15.93 -5.61
CA ARG A 26 -1.75 -17.22 -5.27
C ARG A 26 -1.22 -17.25 -3.84
N GLU A 27 -0.55 -16.19 -3.40
CA GLU A 27 0.03 -16.08 -2.07
C GLU A 27 -1.05 -16.11 -0.99
N VAL A 28 -2.17 -15.44 -1.20
CA VAL A 28 -3.31 -15.43 -0.26
C VAL A 28 -3.93 -16.81 -0.15
N LEU A 29 -4.13 -17.51 -1.28
CA LEU A 29 -4.68 -18.86 -1.30
C LEU A 29 -3.72 -19.90 -0.69
N MET A 30 -2.42 -19.78 -0.93
CA MET A 30 -1.40 -20.62 -0.30
C MET A 30 -1.39 -20.43 1.21
N ASN A 31 -1.44 -19.19 1.69
CA ASN A 31 -1.49 -18.89 3.12
C ASN A 31 -2.78 -19.42 3.76
N LEU A 32 -3.92 -19.28 3.09
CA LEU A 32 -5.19 -19.84 3.55
C LEU A 32 -5.11 -21.37 3.67
N ALA A 33 -4.61 -22.07 2.63
CA ALA A 33 -4.44 -23.50 2.64
C ALA A 33 -3.47 -23.95 3.73
N TYR A 34 -2.38 -23.23 3.92
CA TYR A 34 -1.39 -23.52 4.97
C TYR A 34 -1.98 -23.37 6.38
N ILE A 35 -2.72 -22.29 6.65
CA ILE A 35 -3.38 -22.12 7.96
C ILE A 35 -4.41 -23.22 8.18
N LYS A 36 -5.23 -23.56 7.17
CA LYS A 36 -6.17 -24.67 7.26
C LYS A 36 -5.48 -26.01 7.60
N SER A 37 -4.28 -26.26 7.08
CA SER A 37 -3.52 -27.50 7.35
C SER A 37 -3.04 -27.63 8.80
N LYS A 38 -3.06 -26.55 9.58
CA LYS A 38 -2.68 -26.59 11.00
C LYS A 38 -3.81 -27.06 11.92
N TYR A 39 -5.02 -27.15 11.42
CA TYR A 39 -6.16 -27.67 12.19
C TYR A 39 -6.22 -29.20 12.12
N THR A 40 -6.53 -29.83 13.22
CA THR A 40 -6.39 -31.29 13.40
C THR A 40 -7.47 -32.12 12.70
N SER A 41 -8.60 -31.53 12.34
CA SER A 41 -9.72 -32.25 11.72
C SER A 41 -10.53 -31.37 10.78
N LYS A 42 -11.24 -32.01 9.82
CA LYS A 42 -12.17 -31.31 8.92
C LYS A 42 -13.31 -30.61 9.66
N ARG A 43 -13.74 -31.13 10.82
CA ARG A 43 -14.75 -30.48 11.68
C ARG A 43 -14.18 -29.20 12.28
N HIS A 44 -12.99 -29.28 12.85
CA HIS A 44 -12.31 -28.13 13.44
C HIS A 44 -12.08 -27.00 12.42
N ILE A 45 -11.66 -27.34 11.19
CA ILE A 45 -11.54 -26.36 10.09
C ILE A 45 -12.89 -25.69 9.79
N ARG A 46 -13.98 -26.45 9.70
CA ARG A 46 -15.32 -25.89 9.43
C ARG A 46 -15.78 -24.95 10.53
N ASP A 47 -15.51 -25.27 11.77
CA ASP A 47 -15.88 -24.45 12.92
C ASP A 47 -15.05 -23.15 12.93
N ALA A 48 -13.73 -23.23 12.69
CA ALA A 48 -12.84 -22.08 12.55
C ALA A 48 -13.23 -21.18 11.38
N MET A 49 -13.60 -21.75 10.22
CA MET A 49 -14.08 -20.98 9.06
C MET A 49 -15.35 -20.18 9.38
N LYS A 50 -16.19 -20.66 10.29
CA LYS A 50 -17.41 -19.96 10.72
C LYS A 50 -17.16 -18.91 11.82
N SER A 51 -16.11 -19.05 12.62
CA SER A 51 -15.81 -18.16 13.75
C SER A 51 -14.70 -17.16 13.41
N ASN A 52 -13.53 -17.65 13.03
CA ASN A 52 -12.27 -16.91 13.07
C ASN A 52 -11.78 -16.42 11.69
N PHE A 53 -12.34 -16.93 10.58
CA PHE A 53 -11.87 -16.60 9.24
C PHE A 53 -12.77 -15.58 8.56
N PHE A 54 -12.19 -14.50 8.07
CA PHE A 54 -12.87 -13.47 7.28
C PHE A 54 -12.16 -13.25 5.94
N ALA A 55 -12.95 -13.07 4.89
CA ALA A 55 -12.48 -12.67 3.58
C ALA A 55 -12.82 -11.21 3.31
N ILE A 56 -11.87 -10.42 2.86
CA ILE A 56 -12.12 -9.07 2.33
C ILE A 56 -11.83 -9.11 0.83
N THR A 57 -12.85 -8.91 0.00
CA THR A 57 -12.72 -9.10 -1.44
C THR A 57 -13.71 -8.26 -2.25
N ALA A 58 -13.42 -8.06 -3.53
CA ALA A 58 -14.41 -7.55 -4.50
C ALA A 58 -15.15 -8.70 -5.23
N ASN A 59 -14.78 -9.97 -4.98
CA ASN A 59 -15.36 -11.15 -5.63
C ASN A 59 -15.80 -12.20 -4.59
N ALA A 60 -17.09 -12.09 -4.18
CA ALA A 60 -17.67 -12.99 -3.21
C ALA A 60 -17.66 -14.46 -3.66
N ASP A 61 -17.85 -14.72 -4.94
CA ASP A 61 -18.02 -16.10 -5.44
C ASP A 61 -16.70 -16.87 -5.36
N ASN A 62 -15.58 -16.22 -5.61
CA ASN A 62 -14.27 -16.85 -5.41
C ASN A 62 -14.00 -17.12 -3.93
N ALA A 63 -14.36 -16.20 -3.02
CA ALA A 63 -14.23 -16.46 -1.58
C ALA A 63 -15.12 -17.62 -1.12
N LYS A 64 -16.35 -17.75 -1.64
CA LYS A 64 -17.25 -18.89 -1.36
C LYS A 64 -16.66 -20.22 -1.83
N LYS A 65 -15.99 -20.26 -3.00
CA LYS A 65 -15.30 -21.47 -3.48
C LYS A 65 -14.23 -21.96 -2.50
N GLU A 66 -13.60 -21.02 -1.79
CA GLU A 66 -12.62 -21.33 -0.74
C GLU A 66 -13.24 -21.68 0.62
N GLY A 67 -14.58 -21.76 0.70
CA GLY A 67 -15.32 -22.20 1.87
C GLY A 67 -15.79 -21.09 2.81
N PHE A 68 -15.67 -19.81 2.44
CA PHE A 68 -16.20 -18.71 3.23
C PHE A 68 -17.73 -18.61 3.09
N THR A 69 -18.44 -18.46 4.22
CA THR A 69 -19.88 -18.17 4.23
C THR A 69 -20.13 -16.69 3.93
N ALA A 70 -21.31 -16.36 3.45
CA ALA A 70 -21.65 -14.96 3.12
C ALA A 70 -21.46 -13.99 4.30
N SER A 71 -21.73 -14.43 5.53
CA SER A 71 -21.53 -13.65 6.77
C SER A 71 -20.06 -13.41 7.14
N LYS A 72 -19.12 -14.10 6.50
CA LYS A 72 -17.67 -13.98 6.70
C LYS A 72 -16.97 -13.30 5.54
N ILE A 73 -17.73 -12.79 4.57
CA ILE A 73 -17.19 -12.07 3.41
C ILE A 73 -17.56 -10.59 3.55
N ILE A 74 -16.55 -9.75 3.59
CA ILE A 74 -16.70 -8.30 3.59
C ILE A 74 -16.35 -7.80 2.19
N LEU A 75 -17.32 -7.18 1.53
CA LEU A 75 -17.16 -6.70 0.17
C LEU A 75 -16.64 -5.27 0.11
N PHE A 76 -15.80 -4.99 -0.87
CA PHE A 76 -15.44 -3.65 -1.27
C PHE A 76 -15.58 -3.45 -2.79
N SER A 77 -15.53 -2.20 -3.23
CA SER A 77 -15.74 -1.87 -4.65
C SER A 77 -14.65 -2.46 -5.54
N LYS A 78 -15.06 -3.15 -6.61
CA LYS A 78 -14.16 -3.63 -7.66
C LYS A 78 -13.38 -2.52 -8.39
N ASN A 79 -13.86 -1.28 -8.29
CA ASN A 79 -13.22 -0.13 -8.92
C ASN A 79 -12.03 0.43 -8.12
N ILE A 80 -11.82 -0.06 -6.88
CA ILE A 80 -10.67 0.35 -6.06
C ILE A 80 -9.48 -0.56 -6.40
N PRO A 81 -8.36 -0.03 -6.95
CA PRO A 81 -7.14 -0.80 -7.12
C PRO A 81 -6.50 -1.17 -5.77
N GLY A 82 -5.77 -2.29 -5.71
CA GLY A 82 -5.14 -2.76 -4.47
C GLY A 82 -4.26 -1.72 -3.76
N ARG A 83 -3.37 -1.05 -4.49
CA ARG A 83 -2.46 -0.02 -3.98
C ARG A 83 -3.14 1.26 -3.47
N PHE A 84 -4.40 1.49 -3.86
CA PHE A 84 -5.23 2.59 -3.35
C PHE A 84 -6.30 2.12 -2.36
N SER A 85 -6.27 0.85 -1.94
CA SER A 85 -7.31 0.26 -1.09
C SER A 85 -7.19 0.62 0.40
N LEU A 86 -6.15 1.34 0.80
CA LEU A 86 -5.96 1.82 2.17
C LEU A 86 -7.16 2.62 2.70
N THR A 87 -7.90 3.29 1.80
CA THR A 87 -9.13 4.03 2.12
C THR A 87 -10.39 3.18 2.08
N SER A 88 -10.27 1.87 2.00
CA SER A 88 -11.38 0.93 1.98
C SER A 88 -11.38 0.02 3.20
N VAL A 89 -12.32 -0.92 3.26
CA VAL A 89 -12.40 -1.92 4.34
C VAL A 89 -11.16 -2.84 4.42
N ILE A 90 -10.28 -2.84 3.43
CA ILE A 90 -8.98 -3.54 3.50
C ILE A 90 -8.11 -3.03 4.66
N SER A 91 -8.29 -1.78 5.07
CA SER A 91 -7.60 -1.22 6.24
C SER A 91 -8.16 -1.64 7.60
N LEU A 92 -9.13 -2.55 7.64
CA LEU A 92 -9.70 -3.06 8.89
C LEU A 92 -8.65 -3.57 9.90
N PRO A 93 -7.57 -4.29 9.51
CA PRO A 93 -6.51 -4.66 10.44
C PRO A 93 -5.83 -3.46 11.10
N ILE A 94 -5.67 -2.35 10.38
CA ILE A 94 -5.09 -1.11 10.91
C ILE A 94 -6.00 -0.51 11.99
N LEU A 95 -7.33 -0.55 11.77
CA LEU A 95 -8.29 -0.11 12.77
C LEU A 95 -8.13 -0.85 14.10
N PHE A 96 -7.92 -2.17 14.05
CA PHE A 96 -7.70 -2.97 15.25
C PHE A 96 -6.37 -2.63 15.94
N GLU A 97 -5.33 -2.35 15.19
CA GLU A 97 -4.00 -2.02 15.71
C GLU A 97 -3.95 -0.63 16.35
N VAL A 98 -4.45 0.39 15.66
CA VAL A 98 -4.28 1.78 16.11
C VAL A 98 -5.48 2.32 16.89
N GLY A 99 -6.59 1.61 16.93
CA GLY A 99 -7.85 2.00 17.55
C GLY A 99 -8.65 3.03 16.74
N ALA A 100 -9.95 3.12 17.01
CA ALA A 100 -10.89 3.92 16.23
C ALA A 100 -10.53 5.41 16.15
N LYS A 101 -10.06 6.01 17.25
CA LYS A 101 -9.70 7.43 17.30
C LYS A 101 -8.58 7.77 16.31
N ASN A 102 -7.49 7.00 16.34
CA ASN A 102 -6.34 7.24 15.47
C ASN A 102 -6.66 6.92 14.02
N PHE A 103 -7.44 5.86 13.78
CA PHE A 103 -7.94 5.50 12.47
C PHE A 103 -8.79 6.61 11.85
N LEU A 104 -9.72 7.20 12.59
CA LEU A 104 -10.54 8.32 12.13
C LEU A 104 -9.70 9.58 11.88
N ASN A 105 -8.68 9.86 12.70
CA ASN A 105 -7.75 10.96 12.47
C ASN A 105 -6.94 10.77 11.18
N PHE A 106 -6.51 9.55 10.87
CA PHE A 106 -5.87 9.23 9.61
C PHE A 106 -6.79 9.56 8.41
N PHE A 107 -8.04 9.10 8.45
CA PHE A 107 -9.02 9.43 7.40
C PHE A 107 -9.36 10.93 7.32
N LYS A 108 -9.30 11.65 8.43
CA LYS A 108 -9.47 13.10 8.43
C LYS A 108 -8.38 13.78 7.58
N GLY A 109 -7.11 13.35 7.72
CA GLY A 109 -6.01 13.87 6.90
C GLY A 109 -6.23 13.61 5.40
N ILE A 110 -6.65 12.40 5.03
CA ILE A 110 -6.97 12.06 3.64
C ILE A 110 -8.09 12.97 3.09
N ARG A 111 -9.17 13.15 3.84
CA ARG A 111 -10.29 14.03 3.44
C ARG A 111 -9.86 15.50 3.31
N GLN A 112 -8.96 15.98 4.15
CA GLN A 112 -8.41 17.32 4.04
C GLN A 112 -7.66 17.50 2.72
N MET A 113 -6.85 16.53 2.31
CA MET A 113 -6.15 16.57 1.03
C MET A 113 -7.11 16.45 -0.16
N ASP A 114 -8.11 15.60 -0.10
CA ASP A 114 -9.18 15.50 -1.12
C ASP A 114 -9.91 16.84 -1.29
N HIS A 115 -10.21 17.52 -0.19
CA HIS A 115 -10.82 18.85 -0.24
C HIS A 115 -9.87 19.86 -0.86
N HIS A 116 -8.61 19.88 -0.42
CA HIS A 116 -7.57 20.76 -0.97
C HIS A 116 -7.44 20.62 -2.50
N VAL A 117 -7.36 19.39 -3.01
CA VAL A 117 -7.26 19.14 -4.47
C VAL A 117 -8.46 19.71 -5.23
N ARG A 118 -9.66 19.65 -4.66
CA ARG A 118 -10.89 20.10 -5.34
C ARG A 118 -11.15 21.60 -5.22
N SER A 119 -10.66 22.23 -4.17
CA SER A 119 -11.01 23.63 -3.83
C SER A 119 -9.89 24.65 -4.07
N SER A 120 -8.63 24.19 -4.23
CA SER A 120 -7.51 25.09 -4.45
C SER A 120 -7.40 25.54 -5.91
N SER A 121 -6.96 26.80 -6.12
CA SER A 121 -6.54 27.26 -7.44
C SER A 121 -5.34 26.44 -7.93
N TYR A 122 -5.06 26.45 -9.24
CA TYR A 122 -3.97 25.67 -9.82
C TYR A 122 -2.61 25.98 -9.20
N GLU A 123 -2.35 27.25 -8.91
CA GLU A 123 -1.09 27.77 -8.32
C GLU A 123 -0.89 27.36 -6.87
N ASN A 124 -1.96 26.96 -6.18
CA ASN A 124 -1.96 26.58 -4.78
C ASN A 124 -2.25 25.09 -4.58
N ASN A 125 -2.48 24.34 -5.66
CA ASN A 125 -2.83 22.91 -5.59
C ASN A 125 -1.55 22.07 -5.44
N ILE A 126 -1.21 21.70 -4.22
CA ILE A 126 0.04 20.97 -3.90
C ILE A 126 0.20 19.68 -4.72
N PRO A 127 -0.77 18.75 -4.78
CA PRO A 127 -0.61 17.54 -5.59
C PRO A 127 -0.43 17.82 -7.08
N LEU A 128 -1.12 18.81 -7.64
CA LEU A 128 -0.96 19.21 -9.03
C LEU A 128 0.45 19.75 -9.29
N ILE A 129 0.94 20.61 -8.42
CA ILE A 129 2.29 21.20 -8.54
C ILE A 129 3.34 20.09 -8.47
N LEU A 130 3.23 19.14 -7.51
CA LEU A 130 4.14 18.02 -7.39
C LEU A 130 4.13 17.13 -8.64
N ALA A 131 2.96 16.88 -9.21
CA ALA A 131 2.84 16.11 -10.45
C ALA A 131 3.52 16.83 -11.63
N LEU A 132 3.34 18.16 -11.77
CA LEU A 132 3.98 18.96 -12.80
C LEU A 132 5.51 19.00 -12.63
N ILE A 133 6.00 19.14 -11.40
CA ILE A 133 7.43 19.06 -11.09
C ILE A 133 8.00 17.68 -11.47
N SER A 134 7.29 16.59 -11.15
CA SER A 134 7.71 15.24 -11.52
C SER A 134 7.81 15.09 -13.04
N ILE A 135 6.78 15.51 -13.79
CA ILE A 135 6.78 15.50 -15.26
C ILE A 135 7.96 16.33 -15.82
N TRP A 136 8.18 17.51 -15.26
CA TRP A 136 9.28 18.39 -15.67
C TRP A 136 10.65 17.73 -15.45
N ASN A 137 10.86 17.17 -14.25
CA ASN A 137 12.12 16.50 -13.92
C ASN A 137 12.42 15.34 -14.86
N ILE A 138 11.45 14.44 -15.08
CA ILE A 138 11.70 13.20 -15.84
C ILE A 138 11.74 13.39 -17.36
N ASN A 139 11.08 14.43 -17.90
CA ASN A 139 10.96 14.60 -19.36
C ASN A 139 11.75 15.79 -19.93
N PHE A 140 12.03 16.80 -19.10
CA PHE A 140 12.72 18.01 -19.58
C PHE A 140 14.12 18.17 -18.98
N LEU A 141 14.32 17.72 -17.73
CA LEU A 141 15.61 17.79 -17.06
C LEU A 141 16.37 16.46 -17.03
N ASP A 142 15.82 15.41 -17.65
CA ASP A 142 16.35 14.03 -17.68
C ASP A 142 16.64 13.41 -16.30
N LYS A 143 16.02 13.95 -15.23
CA LYS A 143 16.13 13.43 -13.86
C LYS A 143 15.11 12.31 -13.63
N LYS A 144 15.43 11.14 -14.16
CA LYS A 144 14.53 9.97 -14.17
C LYS A 144 14.43 9.24 -12.84
N VAL A 145 15.13 9.70 -11.82
CA VAL A 145 15.17 9.08 -10.50
C VAL A 145 14.68 10.05 -9.44
N LEU A 146 13.77 9.57 -8.59
CA LEU A 146 13.26 10.27 -7.41
C LEU A 146 13.68 9.51 -6.15
N SER A 147 14.50 10.14 -5.31
CA SER A 147 14.81 9.63 -3.98
C SER A 147 13.87 10.23 -2.94
N ILE A 148 13.30 9.40 -2.06
CA ILE A 148 12.42 9.84 -0.97
C ILE A 148 13.10 9.55 0.36
N CYS A 149 13.33 10.60 1.15
CA CYS A 149 14.08 10.54 2.40
C CYS A 149 13.21 11.01 3.58
N PRO A 150 12.40 10.13 4.20
CA PRO A 150 11.61 10.47 5.38
C PRO A 150 12.50 10.53 6.64
N TYR A 151 12.43 11.65 7.38
CA TYR A 151 13.14 11.85 8.65
C TYR A 151 12.26 11.51 9.86
N ASN A 152 11.53 10.37 9.77
CA ASN A 152 10.76 9.83 10.88
C ASN A 152 10.72 8.31 10.81
N PHE A 153 10.96 7.63 11.93
CA PHE A 153 10.96 6.16 12.00
C PHE A 153 9.61 5.55 11.61
N ARG A 154 8.50 6.21 11.94
CA ARG A 154 7.15 5.71 11.59
C ARG A 154 6.86 5.74 10.10
N LEU A 155 7.61 6.52 9.33
CA LEU A 155 7.51 6.62 7.88
C LEU A 155 8.50 5.72 7.13
N ARG A 156 9.25 4.85 7.78
CA ARG A 156 10.30 4.03 7.16
C ARG A 156 9.84 3.18 5.97
N ASN A 157 8.58 2.74 5.98
CA ASN A 157 8.01 1.88 4.94
C ASN A 157 7.21 2.67 3.88
N ILE A 158 7.19 4.01 3.95
CA ILE A 158 6.42 4.83 3.01
C ILE A 158 6.98 4.72 1.58
N ILE A 159 8.28 4.48 1.45
CA ILE A 159 8.98 4.39 0.18
C ILE A 159 8.43 3.22 -0.64
N ASP A 160 8.32 2.02 -0.06
CA ASP A 160 7.80 0.82 -0.71
C ASP A 160 6.35 1.04 -1.19
N HIS A 161 5.54 1.74 -0.38
CA HIS A 161 4.18 2.10 -0.74
C HIS A 161 4.14 3.08 -1.93
N LEU A 162 4.98 4.12 -1.92
CA LEU A 162 5.07 5.09 -3.00
C LEU A 162 5.66 4.49 -4.27
N GLN A 163 6.60 3.54 -4.18
CA GLN A 163 7.09 2.78 -5.33
C GLN A 163 5.94 2.09 -6.06
N GLN A 164 5.07 1.40 -5.34
CA GLN A 164 3.93 0.74 -5.96
C GLN A 164 2.92 1.75 -6.52
N GLN A 165 2.65 2.82 -5.78
CA GLN A 165 1.72 3.85 -6.25
C GLN A 165 2.21 4.55 -7.51
N GLU A 166 3.50 4.87 -7.60
CA GLU A 166 4.08 5.61 -8.72
C GLU A 166 4.48 4.68 -9.87
N MET A 167 5.40 3.74 -9.60
CA MET A 167 6.01 2.94 -10.66
C MET A 167 5.05 1.92 -11.27
N GLU A 168 4.26 1.22 -10.46
CA GLU A 168 3.26 0.27 -10.97
C GLU A 168 2.07 0.99 -11.63
N SER A 169 1.65 2.15 -11.08
CA SER A 169 0.52 2.89 -11.64
C SER A 169 0.88 3.57 -12.96
N ASN A 170 1.97 4.30 -12.99
CA ASN A 170 2.33 5.22 -14.06
C ASN A 170 3.38 4.64 -15.02
N GLY A 171 4.23 3.70 -14.58
CA GLY A 171 5.30 3.12 -15.40
C GLY A 171 4.76 2.27 -16.57
N LYS A 172 4.27 2.92 -17.62
CA LYS A 172 3.64 2.31 -18.79
C LYS A 172 4.29 2.76 -20.08
N SER A 173 4.52 1.82 -21.01
CA SER A 173 5.03 2.11 -22.36
C SER A 173 3.93 2.26 -23.40
N PHE A 174 2.68 2.00 -23.02
CA PHE A 174 1.52 2.07 -23.91
C PHE A 174 0.37 2.80 -23.20
N ASP A 175 -0.37 3.58 -23.99
CA ASP A 175 -1.60 4.24 -23.53
C ASP A 175 -2.79 3.26 -23.46
N LYS A 176 -3.97 3.79 -23.11
CA LYS A 176 -5.21 3.00 -22.99
C LYS A 176 -5.70 2.46 -24.34
N GLU A 177 -5.26 3.05 -25.46
CA GLU A 177 -5.59 2.67 -26.83
C GLU A 177 -4.57 1.68 -27.41
N GLY A 178 -3.54 1.30 -26.66
CA GLY A 178 -2.46 0.40 -27.09
C GLY A 178 -1.40 1.07 -27.96
N LYS A 179 -1.37 2.41 -28.05
CA LYS A 179 -0.33 3.15 -28.75
C LYS A 179 0.89 3.33 -27.86
N ARG A 180 2.06 3.22 -28.44
CA ARG A 180 3.31 3.42 -27.72
C ARG A 180 3.47 4.88 -27.29
N VAL A 181 3.84 5.05 -26.02
CA VAL A 181 4.19 6.35 -25.42
C VAL A 181 5.70 6.55 -25.56
N TYR A 182 6.12 7.74 -26.02
CA TYR A 182 7.53 8.08 -26.30
C TYR A 182 8.14 9.04 -25.29
N PHE A 183 7.46 9.27 -24.16
CA PHE A 183 7.94 10.06 -23.03
C PHE A 183 7.93 9.20 -21.75
N SER A 184 8.71 9.59 -20.76
CA SER A 184 8.74 8.90 -19.47
C SER A 184 7.46 9.18 -18.69
N THR A 185 6.80 8.13 -18.22
CA THR A 185 5.51 8.21 -17.52
C THR A 185 5.63 8.10 -16.00
N SER A 186 6.81 7.69 -15.51
CA SER A 186 7.11 7.55 -14.08
C SER A 186 8.60 7.68 -13.84
N PRO A 187 9.05 8.31 -12.74
CA PRO A 187 10.42 8.17 -12.27
C PRO A 187 10.66 6.77 -11.69
N ILE A 188 11.92 6.41 -11.57
CA ILE A 188 12.35 5.33 -10.68
C ILE A 188 12.32 5.89 -9.25
N VAL A 189 11.51 5.30 -8.38
CA VAL A 189 11.39 5.71 -6.98
C VAL A 189 12.24 4.80 -6.12
N PHE A 190 13.14 5.38 -5.32
CA PHE A 190 13.88 4.67 -4.29
C PHE A 190 14.03 5.59 -3.06
N GLY A 191 14.62 5.08 -2.02
CA GLY A 191 14.95 5.91 -0.86
C GLY A 191 15.18 5.07 0.39
N GLN A 192 15.40 5.78 1.45
CA GLN A 192 15.61 5.19 2.77
C GLN A 192 15.34 6.28 3.82
N ARG A 193 15.14 5.88 5.08
CA ARG A 193 15.02 6.83 6.17
C ARG A 193 16.21 7.79 6.21
N GLY A 194 15.96 9.09 6.41
CA GLY A 194 16.93 10.17 6.26
C GLY A 194 18.27 9.94 6.97
N SER A 195 18.26 9.47 8.23
CA SER A 195 19.47 9.17 8.97
C SER A 195 20.28 7.98 8.41
N GLU A 196 19.62 7.02 7.78
CA GLU A 196 20.25 5.83 7.20
C GLU A 196 20.83 6.13 5.81
N CYS A 197 20.13 6.93 4.99
CA CYS A 197 20.60 7.25 3.65
C CYS A 197 21.88 8.09 3.65
N GLN A 198 22.16 8.83 4.73
CA GLN A 198 23.43 9.55 4.90
C GLN A 198 24.65 8.62 4.87
N HIS A 199 24.48 7.39 5.38
CA HIS A 199 25.52 6.37 5.46
C HIS A 199 25.40 5.31 4.35
N SER A 200 24.57 5.53 3.34
CA SER A 200 24.45 4.61 2.22
C SER A 200 24.67 5.33 0.88
N PHE A 201 23.69 6.02 0.33
CA PHE A 201 23.78 6.55 -1.03
C PHE A 201 24.01 8.08 -1.12
N PHE A 202 24.05 8.83 -0.01
CA PHE A 202 24.32 10.28 -0.07
C PHE A 202 25.71 10.61 -0.60
N GLN A 203 26.68 9.73 -0.40
CA GLN A 203 28.02 9.88 -1.00
C GLN A 203 27.93 9.99 -2.54
N MET A 204 27.15 9.12 -3.16
CA MET A 204 26.93 9.14 -4.61
C MET A 204 26.18 10.41 -5.06
N ILE A 205 25.21 10.88 -4.27
CA ILE A 205 24.46 12.11 -4.55
C ILE A 205 25.37 13.36 -4.51
N HIS A 206 26.31 13.40 -3.56
CA HIS A 206 27.18 14.55 -3.35
C HIS A 206 28.39 14.61 -4.30
N GLN A 207 28.91 13.46 -4.70
CA GLN A 207 30.18 13.38 -5.43
C GLN A 207 30.10 12.53 -6.70
N GLY A 208 28.96 11.93 -6.99
CA GLY A 208 28.74 11.21 -8.24
C GLY A 208 28.09 12.08 -9.31
N ASP A 209 28.05 11.57 -10.53
CA ASP A 209 27.53 12.27 -11.71
C ASP A 209 26.01 12.01 -11.94
N ALA A 210 25.38 11.21 -11.08
CA ALA A 210 23.98 10.85 -11.24
C ALA A 210 23.05 12.02 -10.86
N GLU A 211 22.31 12.54 -11.83
CA GLU A 211 21.29 13.55 -11.59
C GLU A 211 19.98 12.90 -11.15
N LEU A 212 19.47 13.34 -10.01
CA LEU A 212 18.21 12.85 -9.45
C LEU A 212 17.46 13.95 -8.68
N SER A 213 16.17 13.73 -8.45
CA SER A 213 15.36 14.56 -7.57
C SER A 213 15.31 13.93 -6.18
N ILE A 214 15.22 14.77 -5.13
CA ILE A 214 15.12 14.27 -3.75
C ILE A 214 13.96 14.97 -3.06
N ASP A 215 13.08 14.18 -2.43
CA ASP A 215 12.03 14.65 -1.55
C ASP A 215 12.38 14.32 -0.09
N PHE A 216 12.53 15.35 0.72
CA PHE A 216 12.71 15.23 2.16
C PHE A 216 11.36 15.34 2.88
N ILE A 217 11.01 14.32 3.66
CA ILE A 217 9.75 14.31 4.42
C ILE A 217 10.06 14.47 5.91
N GLY A 218 9.70 15.62 6.47
CA GLY A 218 9.78 15.92 7.90
C GLY A 218 8.43 15.81 8.60
N VAL A 219 8.44 15.55 9.89
CA VAL A 219 7.25 15.57 10.77
C VAL A 219 7.39 16.73 11.73
N VAL A 220 6.49 17.72 11.62
CA VAL A 220 6.56 18.96 12.41
C VAL A 220 6.28 18.72 13.89
N ASN A 221 5.29 17.86 14.22
CA ASN A 221 4.91 17.52 15.59
C ASN A 221 5.14 16.05 15.84
N ASN A 222 6.26 15.71 16.46
CA ASN A 222 6.52 14.40 17.04
C ASN A 222 5.89 14.36 18.44
N ASN A 223 4.57 14.20 18.52
CA ASN A 223 3.97 13.80 19.79
C ASN A 223 4.38 12.36 20.06
N ASN A 224 5.37 12.20 20.94
CA ASN A 224 5.79 10.92 21.51
C ASN A 224 4.66 10.29 22.32
#